data_c056cb9ef7c00771eb50f6c3a9ba5919
#
_entry.id   c056cb9ef7c00771eb50f6c3a9ba5919
#
_cell.length_a   1.000
_cell.length_b   1.000
_cell.length_c   1.000
_cell.angle_alpha   90.00
_cell.angle_beta   90.00
_cell.angle_gamma   90.00
#
_symmetry.space_group_name_H-M   'P 1'
#
loop_
_entity.id
_entity.type
_entity.pdbx_description
1 polymer ?
#
loop_
_entity_poly.entity_id
_entity_poly.type
_entity_poly.pdbx_seq_one_letter_code
_entity_poly.pdbx_strand_id
1 'polypeptide(L)'
;MINPSTFVARLRSAGVEPGDSDELKIRKSIMVFAMGLMTAAPMFWLSVYWLLGPQLSATLPFSYQLVSVLTLAIYILGGSFRFFQYAQLSLFLFFPFVVQLSMGNFISASGVVLWGIMAPIVAVPVLGPRESIPWLAAHVTLLAICGVIDFQLAGAAGTAARVTPAVSVVFFTLNFIAISGISYFLLRYAAKQKESYQSALEHAHHLLQIEQDKSERLLLNILPGPVAERLKKNDGAVADGFADVTVMFADIVNFTHIAEGMAPSQIFSMLNKIFSGFDALADKHGLEKIKTIGDAYMVAGGLG
;
A
#
# COMPACT_ATOMS: atom_id res chain seq x y z
N MET A 1 10.66 19.72 24.88
CA MET A 1 11.47 20.17 23.71
C MET A 1 11.80 18.95 22.88
N ILE A 2 11.39 18.92 21.60
CA ILE A 2 11.71 17.81 20.70
C ILE A 2 13.16 17.96 20.26
N ASN A 3 13.95 16.90 20.41
CA ASN A 3 15.36 16.88 20.00
C ASN A 3 15.44 17.11 18.48
N PRO A 4 16.28 18.04 17.97
CA PRO A 4 16.45 18.31 16.53
C PRO A 4 16.74 17.07 15.69
N SER A 5 17.49 16.11 16.23
CA SER A 5 17.75 14.83 15.56
C SER A 5 16.49 13.99 15.34
N THR A 6 15.54 14.06 16.26
CA THR A 6 14.23 13.36 16.14
C THR A 6 13.34 14.02 15.10
N PHE A 7 13.36 15.34 14.99
CA PHE A 7 12.63 16.09 13.96
C PHE A 7 13.10 15.73 12.55
N VAL A 8 14.42 15.77 12.32
CA VAL A 8 15.01 15.42 11.01
C VAL A 8 14.74 13.96 10.64
N ALA A 9 14.82 13.04 11.60
CA ALA A 9 14.51 11.64 11.37
C ALA A 9 13.03 11.45 10.98
N ARG A 10 12.09 12.09 11.69
CA ARG A 10 10.66 12.07 11.36
C ARG A 10 10.34 12.72 10.01
N LEU A 11 11.00 13.80 9.66
CA LEU A 11 10.87 14.43 8.35
C LEU A 11 11.33 13.49 7.24
N ARG A 12 12.48 12.84 7.42
CA ARG A 12 13.04 11.87 6.45
C ARG A 12 12.14 10.64 6.28
N SER A 13 11.49 10.19 7.34
CA SER A 13 10.52 9.08 7.30
C SER A 13 9.12 9.52 6.88
N ALA A 14 8.89 10.77 6.48
CA ALA A 14 7.56 11.33 6.20
C ALA A 14 6.56 11.18 7.37
N GLY A 15 7.06 11.18 8.61
CA GLY A 15 6.25 10.95 9.82
C GLY A 15 5.71 9.53 9.95
N VAL A 16 6.27 8.57 9.22
CA VAL A 16 5.93 7.14 9.34
C VAL A 16 6.42 6.62 10.70
N GLU A 17 5.55 5.91 11.40
CA GLU A 17 5.84 5.28 12.69
C GLU A 17 5.89 3.75 12.54
N PRO A 18 6.63 3.03 13.41
CA PRO A 18 6.75 1.56 13.34
C PRO A 18 5.40 0.83 13.45
N GLY A 19 4.42 1.42 14.15
CA GLY A 19 3.08 0.86 14.33
C GLY A 19 2.09 1.19 13.21
N ASP A 20 2.48 1.99 12.21
CA ASP A 20 1.61 2.31 11.09
C ASP A 20 1.37 1.08 10.21
N SER A 21 0.12 0.91 9.75
CA SER A 21 -0.17 -0.05 8.69
C SER A 21 0.58 0.33 7.41
N ASP A 22 0.89 -0.63 6.56
CA ASP A 22 1.64 -0.38 5.33
C ASP A 22 0.88 0.56 4.39
N GLU A 23 -0.45 0.47 4.37
CA GLU A 23 -1.29 1.41 3.65
C GLU A 23 -1.13 2.85 4.17
N LEU A 24 -1.09 3.03 5.50
CA LEU A 24 -0.90 4.34 6.11
C LEU A 24 0.50 4.90 5.83
N LYS A 25 1.54 4.06 5.84
CA LYS A 25 2.91 4.45 5.45
C LYS A 25 2.95 5.01 4.02
N ILE A 26 2.27 4.32 3.09
CA ILE A 26 2.18 4.75 1.69
C ILE A 26 1.45 6.10 1.58
N ARG A 27 0.29 6.24 2.22
CA ARG A 27 -0.49 7.50 2.22
C ARG A 27 0.33 8.68 2.78
N LYS A 28 1.05 8.48 3.89
CA LYS A 28 1.95 9.47 4.49
C LYS A 28 3.07 9.88 3.52
N SER A 29 3.72 8.91 2.90
CA SER A 29 4.82 9.14 1.95
C SER A 29 4.35 9.89 0.70
N ILE A 30 3.21 9.51 0.12
CA ILE A 30 2.64 10.20 -1.06
C ILE A 30 2.28 11.64 -0.72
N MET A 31 1.67 11.87 0.45
CA MET A 31 1.25 13.21 0.85
C MET A 31 2.43 14.16 1.06
N VAL A 32 3.49 13.69 1.75
CA VAL A 32 4.71 14.49 1.96
C VAL A 32 5.44 14.74 0.64
N PHE A 33 5.49 13.74 -0.25
CA PHE A 33 6.08 13.90 -1.58
C PHE A 33 5.30 14.92 -2.43
N ALA A 34 3.98 14.84 -2.46
CA ALA A 34 3.12 15.79 -3.16
C ALA A 34 3.28 17.21 -2.63
N MET A 35 3.29 17.37 -1.30
CA MET A 35 3.58 18.66 -0.66
C MET A 35 4.94 19.21 -1.07
N GLY A 36 5.98 18.37 -1.09
CA GLY A 36 7.34 18.78 -1.51
C GLY A 36 7.36 19.33 -2.93
N LEU A 37 6.72 18.63 -3.88
CA LEU A 37 6.61 19.09 -5.27
C LEU A 37 5.83 20.41 -5.38
N MET A 38 4.69 20.51 -4.70
CA MET A 38 3.85 21.70 -4.70
C MET A 38 4.47 22.90 -3.97
N THR A 39 5.38 22.67 -3.03
CA THR A 39 6.13 23.74 -2.35
C THR A 39 7.32 24.21 -3.19
N ALA A 40 7.96 23.32 -3.94
CA ALA A 40 9.07 23.68 -4.82
C ALA A 40 8.62 24.49 -6.05
N ALA A 41 7.45 24.20 -6.62
CA ALA A 41 6.97 24.87 -7.82
C ALA A 41 6.81 26.39 -7.69
N PRO A 42 6.21 27.00 -6.63
CA PRO A 42 6.13 28.44 -6.48
C PRO A 42 7.49 29.12 -6.30
N MET A 43 8.49 28.45 -5.75
CA MET A 43 9.88 28.97 -5.68
C MET A 43 10.47 29.16 -7.06
N PHE A 44 10.33 28.16 -7.92
CA PHE A 44 10.75 28.25 -9.31
C PHE A 44 10.00 29.37 -10.04
N TRP A 45 8.67 29.47 -9.84
CA TRP A 45 7.85 30.52 -10.45
C TRP A 45 8.26 31.92 -10.01
N LEU A 46 8.50 32.17 -8.73
CA LEU A 46 8.99 33.45 -8.22
C LEU A 46 10.30 33.86 -8.90
N SER A 47 11.22 32.93 -9.07
CA SER A 47 12.50 33.17 -9.74
C SER A 47 12.31 33.60 -11.20
N VAL A 48 11.41 32.91 -11.93
CA VAL A 48 11.08 33.25 -13.32
C VAL A 48 10.38 34.61 -13.41
N TYR A 49 9.46 34.92 -12.49
CA TYR A 49 8.81 36.22 -12.45
C TYR A 49 9.79 37.38 -12.23
N TRP A 50 10.76 37.23 -11.34
CA TRP A 50 11.77 38.24 -11.10
C TRP A 50 12.71 38.46 -12.31
N LEU A 51 13.00 37.38 -13.04
CA LEU A 51 13.80 37.47 -14.26
C LEU A 51 13.09 38.17 -15.42
N LEU A 52 11.77 38.00 -15.53
CA LEU A 52 10.98 38.62 -16.61
C LEU A 52 10.45 40.02 -16.27
N GLY A 53 10.70 40.52 -15.07
CA GLY A 53 10.44 41.91 -14.69
C GLY A 53 9.00 42.33 -14.32
N PRO A 54 7.96 41.47 -14.34
CA PRO A 54 6.67 41.89 -13.84
C PRO A 54 6.71 42.05 -12.33
N GLN A 55 6.29 43.22 -11.83
CA GLN A 55 6.18 43.46 -10.38
C GLN A 55 4.94 42.79 -9.82
N LEU A 56 4.97 41.48 -9.64
CA LEU A 56 3.95 40.75 -8.94
C LEU A 56 4.26 40.70 -7.44
N SER A 57 3.23 40.86 -6.63
CA SER A 57 3.37 40.76 -5.18
C SER A 57 3.83 39.36 -4.79
N ALA A 58 5.01 39.26 -4.16
CA ALA A 58 5.54 38.01 -3.62
C ALA A 58 4.76 37.51 -2.39
N THR A 59 3.83 38.30 -1.84
CA THR A 59 3.12 37.99 -0.59
C THR A 59 2.28 36.73 -0.68
N LEU A 60 1.56 36.51 -1.79
CA LEU A 60 0.71 35.32 -1.95
C LEU A 60 1.54 34.02 -2.03
N PRO A 61 2.54 33.87 -2.92
CA PRO A 61 3.38 32.67 -2.92
C PRO A 61 4.09 32.41 -1.60
N PHE A 62 4.54 33.45 -0.89
CA PHE A 62 5.13 33.31 0.45
C PHE A 62 4.12 32.83 1.49
N SER A 63 2.89 33.33 1.47
CA SER A 63 1.85 32.89 2.41
C SER A 63 1.51 31.40 2.22
N TYR A 64 1.44 30.91 0.98
CA TYR A 64 1.30 29.48 0.70
C TYR A 64 2.41 28.66 1.33
N GLN A 65 3.65 29.05 1.11
CA GLN A 65 4.79 28.29 1.62
C GLN A 65 4.84 28.28 3.14
N LEU A 66 4.58 29.45 3.75
CA LEU A 66 4.52 29.57 5.20
C LEU A 66 3.47 28.64 5.80
N VAL A 67 2.26 28.63 5.28
CA VAL A 67 1.17 27.77 5.77
C VAL A 67 1.45 26.30 5.49
N SER A 68 1.99 25.96 4.30
CA SER A 68 2.34 24.59 3.93
C SER A 68 3.42 24.02 4.86
N VAL A 69 4.50 24.78 5.10
CA VAL A 69 5.58 24.37 6.01
C VAL A 69 5.10 24.31 7.46
N LEU A 70 4.24 25.25 7.90
CA LEU A 70 3.69 25.25 9.25
C LEU A 70 2.83 24.00 9.50
N THR A 71 1.95 23.64 8.57
CA THR A 71 1.13 22.42 8.69
C THR A 71 1.97 21.15 8.70
N LEU A 72 3.06 21.10 7.90
CA LEU A 72 4.04 20.00 7.97
C LEU A 72 4.73 19.96 9.33
N ALA A 73 5.18 21.10 9.84
CA ALA A 73 5.83 21.18 11.16
C ALA A 73 4.90 20.70 12.27
N ILE A 74 3.64 21.13 12.27
CA ILE A 74 2.62 20.65 13.23
C ILE A 74 2.48 19.13 13.13
N TYR A 75 2.39 18.57 11.92
CA TYR A 75 2.28 17.14 11.71
C TYR A 75 3.51 16.39 12.25
N ILE A 76 4.72 16.80 11.89
CA ILE A 76 5.97 16.17 12.33
C ILE A 76 6.15 16.28 13.85
N LEU A 77 5.65 17.33 14.48
CA LEU A 77 5.70 17.54 15.93
C LEU A 77 4.69 16.67 16.71
N GLY A 78 3.90 15.84 16.04
CA GLY A 78 2.95 14.93 16.66
C GLY A 78 1.49 15.28 16.41
N GLY A 79 1.21 16.19 15.46
CA GLY A 79 -0.14 16.52 15.03
C GLY A 79 -0.82 15.40 14.25
N SER A 80 -2.13 15.51 14.11
CA SER A 80 -2.94 14.54 13.39
C SER A 80 -2.60 14.50 11.89
N PHE A 81 -2.34 13.31 11.35
CA PHE A 81 -2.16 13.10 9.92
C PHE A 81 -3.40 13.50 9.11
N ARG A 82 -4.61 13.26 9.64
CA ARG A 82 -5.86 13.71 9.00
C ARG A 82 -5.90 15.22 8.84
N PHE A 83 -5.55 15.97 9.88
CA PHE A 83 -5.48 17.43 9.78
C PHE A 83 -4.50 17.88 8.70
N PHE A 84 -3.32 17.29 8.67
CA PHE A 84 -2.29 17.58 7.65
C PHE A 84 -2.80 17.30 6.23
N GLN A 85 -3.45 16.13 6.00
CA GLN A 85 -4.03 15.76 4.71
C GLN A 85 -5.03 16.81 4.21
N TYR A 86 -6.04 17.12 5.03
CA TYR A 86 -7.09 18.07 4.64
C TYR A 86 -6.57 19.50 4.49
N ALA A 87 -5.65 19.92 5.33
CA ALA A 87 -5.03 21.23 5.22
C ALA A 87 -4.25 21.39 3.92
N GLN A 88 -3.42 20.40 3.56
CA GLN A 88 -2.65 20.44 2.31
C GLN A 88 -3.54 20.34 1.07
N LEU A 89 -4.53 19.44 1.06
CA LEU A 89 -5.48 19.35 -0.05
C LEU A 89 -6.29 20.63 -0.23
N SER A 90 -6.68 21.28 0.87
CA SER A 90 -7.34 22.60 0.81
C SER A 90 -6.41 23.67 0.25
N LEU A 91 -5.13 23.67 0.63
CA LEU A 91 -4.14 24.58 0.06
C LEU A 91 -3.95 24.33 -1.44
N PHE A 92 -3.85 23.08 -1.88
CA PHE A 92 -3.71 22.74 -3.30
C PHE A 92 -4.92 23.21 -4.12
N LEU A 93 -6.13 23.15 -3.54
CA LEU A 93 -7.36 23.52 -4.20
C LEU A 93 -7.60 25.03 -4.21
N PHE A 94 -7.62 25.65 -3.04
CA PHE A 94 -8.09 27.03 -2.88
C PHE A 94 -7.00 28.06 -3.17
N PHE A 95 -5.74 27.75 -2.92
CA PHE A 95 -4.69 28.74 -3.11
C PHE A 95 -4.52 29.17 -4.57
N PRO A 96 -4.46 28.28 -5.57
CA PRO A 96 -4.43 28.67 -6.97
C PRO A 96 -5.65 29.51 -7.40
N PHE A 97 -6.82 29.22 -6.83
CA PHE A 97 -8.04 30.00 -7.06
C PHE A 97 -7.90 31.45 -6.54
N VAL A 98 -7.41 31.63 -5.31
CA VAL A 98 -7.19 32.95 -4.71
C VAL A 98 -6.14 33.73 -5.53
N VAL A 99 -5.06 33.08 -5.95
CA VAL A 99 -4.06 33.71 -6.82
C VAL A 99 -4.67 34.15 -8.15
N GLN A 100 -5.46 33.29 -8.79
CA GLN A 100 -6.17 33.59 -10.03
C GLN A 100 -7.02 34.86 -9.89
N LEU A 101 -7.85 34.95 -8.87
CA LEU A 101 -8.70 36.11 -8.62
C LEU A 101 -7.89 37.39 -8.33
N SER A 102 -6.76 37.27 -7.66
CA SER A 102 -5.89 38.42 -7.34
C SER A 102 -5.16 38.99 -8.57
N MET A 103 -4.87 38.14 -9.54
CA MET A 103 -4.18 38.51 -10.79
C MET A 103 -5.11 38.98 -11.89
N GLY A 104 -6.42 38.69 -11.78
CA GLY A 104 -7.43 39.07 -12.72
C GLY A 104 -7.94 37.90 -13.58
N ASN A 105 -7.94 38.07 -14.92
CA ASN A 105 -8.48 37.07 -15.84
C ASN A 105 -7.53 35.89 -16.10
N PHE A 106 -8.02 34.84 -16.76
CA PHE A 106 -7.25 33.63 -17.11
C PHE A 106 -5.96 33.94 -17.86
N ILE A 107 -5.98 34.93 -18.76
CA ILE A 107 -4.81 35.33 -19.54
C ILE A 107 -3.78 36.02 -18.65
N SER A 108 -4.21 36.97 -17.83
CA SER A 108 -3.32 37.71 -16.91
C SER A 108 -2.70 36.82 -15.86
N ALA A 109 -3.47 35.88 -15.31
CA ALA A 109 -3.02 34.90 -14.33
C ALA A 109 -2.37 33.66 -14.95
N SER A 110 -2.29 33.59 -16.28
CA SER A 110 -1.63 32.47 -17.01
C SER A 110 -2.16 31.10 -16.60
N GLY A 111 -3.46 30.98 -16.29
CA GLY A 111 -4.11 29.72 -15.97
C GLY A 111 -3.71 29.10 -14.62
N VAL A 112 -3.26 29.91 -13.66
CA VAL A 112 -2.80 29.42 -12.33
C VAL A 112 -3.86 28.59 -11.62
N VAL A 113 -5.16 28.86 -11.80
CA VAL A 113 -6.24 28.07 -11.20
C VAL A 113 -6.19 26.58 -11.58
N LEU A 114 -5.58 26.23 -12.71
CA LEU A 114 -5.42 24.84 -13.15
C LEU A 114 -4.56 24.01 -12.18
N TRP A 115 -3.70 24.64 -11.37
CA TRP A 115 -2.96 23.94 -10.31
C TRP A 115 -3.87 23.30 -9.26
N GLY A 116 -5.10 23.78 -9.12
CA GLY A 116 -6.12 23.18 -8.24
C GLY A 116 -6.43 21.72 -8.54
N ILE A 117 -6.10 21.22 -9.78
CA ILE A 117 -6.24 19.81 -10.15
C ILE A 117 -5.36 18.88 -9.32
N MET A 118 -4.30 19.43 -8.69
CA MET A 118 -3.45 18.64 -7.80
C MET A 118 -4.20 18.12 -6.57
N ALA A 119 -5.21 18.84 -6.09
CA ALA A 119 -6.00 18.40 -4.95
C ALA A 119 -6.73 17.06 -5.22
N PRO A 120 -7.58 16.91 -6.25
CA PRO A 120 -8.19 15.61 -6.56
C PRO A 120 -7.19 14.54 -6.97
N ILE A 121 -6.10 14.86 -7.68
CA ILE A 121 -5.06 13.89 -8.06
C ILE A 121 -4.39 13.29 -6.82
N VAL A 122 -4.04 14.11 -5.84
CA VAL A 122 -3.44 13.65 -4.57
C VAL A 122 -4.47 12.97 -3.68
N ALA A 123 -5.72 13.43 -3.69
CA ALA A 123 -6.79 12.85 -2.88
C ALA A 123 -7.07 11.38 -3.24
N VAL A 124 -6.93 10.97 -4.51
CA VAL A 124 -7.16 9.58 -4.93
C VAL A 124 -6.26 8.58 -4.17
N PRO A 125 -4.94 8.68 -4.18
CA PRO A 125 -4.08 7.73 -3.47
C PRO A 125 -4.04 7.95 -1.95
N VAL A 126 -4.39 9.14 -1.45
CA VAL A 126 -4.26 9.51 -0.03
C VAL A 126 -5.54 9.28 0.76
N LEU A 127 -6.70 9.64 0.21
CA LEU A 127 -8.01 9.46 0.86
C LEU A 127 -8.76 8.24 0.32
N GLY A 128 -8.53 7.91 -0.94
CA GLY A 128 -9.23 6.86 -1.65
C GLY A 128 -10.16 7.38 -2.75
N PRO A 129 -10.63 6.49 -3.66
CA PRO A 129 -11.36 6.90 -4.86
C PRO A 129 -12.71 7.57 -4.56
N ARG A 130 -13.43 7.13 -3.52
CA ARG A 130 -14.73 7.72 -3.15
C ARG A 130 -14.58 9.09 -2.51
N GLU A 131 -13.62 9.24 -1.59
CA GLU A 131 -13.39 10.49 -0.87
C GLU A 131 -12.70 11.56 -1.72
N SER A 132 -12.15 11.20 -2.88
CA SER A 132 -11.56 12.16 -3.83
C SER A 132 -12.60 12.87 -4.72
N ILE A 133 -13.80 12.30 -4.89
CA ILE A 133 -14.87 12.87 -5.75
C ILE A 133 -15.26 14.31 -5.33
N PRO A 134 -15.50 14.63 -4.03
CA PRO A 134 -15.79 15.98 -3.63
C PRO A 134 -14.69 16.99 -3.97
N TRP A 135 -13.43 16.59 -3.95
CA TRP A 135 -12.29 17.46 -4.32
C TRP A 135 -12.29 17.77 -5.81
N LEU A 136 -12.62 16.78 -6.65
CA LEU A 136 -12.79 17.00 -8.10
C LEU A 136 -13.97 17.92 -8.37
N ALA A 137 -15.12 17.68 -7.74
CA ALA A 137 -16.29 18.50 -7.90
C ALA A 137 -16.01 19.95 -7.47
N ALA A 138 -15.33 20.16 -6.33
CA ALA A 138 -14.92 21.47 -5.86
C ALA A 138 -13.97 22.17 -6.85
N HIS A 139 -12.96 21.44 -7.40
CA HIS A 139 -12.06 22.01 -8.40
C HIS A 139 -12.81 22.46 -9.66
N VAL A 140 -13.71 21.62 -10.20
CA VAL A 140 -14.52 21.97 -11.39
C VAL A 140 -15.43 23.17 -11.11
N THR A 141 -16.03 23.23 -9.92
CA THR A 141 -16.86 24.35 -9.51
C THR A 141 -16.05 25.67 -9.42
N LEU A 142 -14.88 25.65 -8.79
CA LEU A 142 -14.01 26.83 -8.72
C LEU A 142 -13.53 27.26 -10.10
N LEU A 143 -13.21 26.32 -10.98
CA LEU A 143 -12.85 26.62 -12.36
C LEU A 143 -14.00 27.26 -13.14
N ALA A 144 -15.23 26.75 -12.97
CA ALA A 144 -16.42 27.34 -13.58
C ALA A 144 -16.70 28.76 -13.05
N ILE A 145 -16.52 28.98 -11.74
CA ILE A 145 -16.66 30.33 -11.14
C ILE A 145 -15.64 31.30 -11.74
N CYS A 146 -14.37 30.89 -11.90
CA CYS A 146 -13.39 31.73 -12.58
C CYS A 146 -13.81 32.06 -14.02
N GLY A 147 -14.32 31.08 -14.77
CA GLY A 147 -14.79 31.29 -16.13
C GLY A 147 -15.95 32.29 -16.22
N VAL A 148 -16.92 32.20 -15.30
CA VAL A 148 -18.06 33.16 -15.23
C VAL A 148 -17.56 34.55 -14.89
N ILE A 149 -16.67 34.70 -13.91
CA ILE A 149 -16.09 36.00 -13.52
C ILE A 149 -15.34 36.60 -14.72
N ASP A 150 -14.51 35.83 -15.40
CA ASP A 150 -13.78 36.28 -16.59
C ASP A 150 -14.70 36.73 -17.72
N PHE A 151 -15.78 35.96 -17.98
CA PHE A 151 -16.78 36.33 -18.98
C PHE A 151 -17.47 37.66 -18.65
N GLN A 152 -17.85 37.88 -17.38
CA GLN A 152 -18.48 39.13 -16.93
C GLN A 152 -17.50 40.31 -17.00
N LEU A 153 -16.23 40.10 -16.62
CA LEU A 153 -15.23 41.15 -16.64
C LEU A 153 -14.79 41.50 -18.07
N ALA A 154 -14.84 40.56 -19.02
CA ALA A 154 -14.53 40.81 -20.43
C ALA A 154 -15.49 41.80 -21.07
N GLY A 155 -16.75 41.90 -20.60
CA GLY A 155 -17.74 42.89 -21.00
C GLY A 155 -17.53 44.26 -20.40
N ALA A 156 -16.78 44.37 -19.32
CA ALA A 156 -16.48 45.67 -18.64
C ALA A 156 -15.19 46.26 -19.27
N ALA A 157 -15.34 47.10 -20.27
CA ALA A 157 -14.23 47.76 -20.95
C ALA A 157 -13.32 48.50 -19.98
N GLY A 158 -12.06 48.08 -19.85
CA GLY A 158 -11.05 48.86 -19.13
C GLY A 158 -10.01 48.12 -18.31
N THR A 159 -10.01 46.79 -18.22
CA THR A 159 -8.90 46.06 -17.57
C THR A 159 -7.72 45.95 -18.53
N ALA A 160 -6.89 47.01 -18.55
CA ALA A 160 -5.59 46.93 -19.21
C ALA A 160 -4.84 45.70 -18.66
N ALA A 161 -4.49 44.76 -19.54
CA ALA A 161 -3.70 43.61 -19.17
C ALA A 161 -2.40 44.08 -18.48
N ARG A 162 -2.26 43.79 -17.19
CA ARG A 162 -1.04 44.15 -16.42
C ARG A 162 0.21 43.42 -16.92
N VAL A 163 0.03 42.39 -17.74
CA VAL A 163 1.07 41.53 -18.29
C VAL A 163 0.99 41.52 -19.81
N THR A 164 2.13 41.60 -20.50
CA THR A 164 2.15 41.54 -21.94
C THR A 164 1.69 40.16 -22.47
N PRO A 165 0.98 40.09 -23.62
CA PRO A 165 0.50 38.82 -24.16
C PRO A 165 1.62 37.77 -24.34
N ALA A 166 2.82 38.19 -24.74
CA ALA A 166 3.97 37.29 -24.88
C ALA A 166 4.38 36.63 -23.56
N VAL A 167 4.44 37.42 -22.49
CA VAL A 167 4.76 36.91 -21.14
C VAL A 167 3.66 35.97 -20.65
N SER A 168 2.40 36.29 -20.87
CA SER A 168 1.27 35.40 -20.50
C SER A 168 1.33 34.05 -21.21
N VAL A 169 1.67 34.01 -22.49
CA VAL A 169 1.81 32.76 -23.26
C VAL A 169 2.96 31.91 -22.69
N VAL A 170 4.11 32.52 -22.40
CA VAL A 170 5.25 31.82 -21.81
C VAL A 170 4.85 31.18 -20.46
N PHE A 171 4.24 31.97 -19.57
CA PHE A 171 3.83 31.46 -18.27
C PHE A 171 2.74 30.41 -18.37
N PHE A 172 1.76 30.56 -19.27
CA PHE A 172 0.73 29.55 -19.50
C PHE A 172 1.35 28.23 -19.95
N THR A 173 2.28 28.28 -20.92
CA THR A 173 2.99 27.09 -21.40
C THR A 173 3.80 26.43 -20.29
N LEU A 174 4.54 27.20 -19.51
CA LEU A 174 5.31 26.69 -18.39
C LEU A 174 4.42 26.11 -17.29
N ASN A 175 3.30 26.74 -16.94
CA ASN A 175 2.32 26.20 -16.00
C ASN A 175 1.81 24.84 -16.47
N PHE A 176 1.45 24.72 -17.75
CA PHE A 176 0.94 23.48 -18.30
C PHE A 176 1.97 22.36 -18.30
N ILE A 177 3.23 22.66 -18.65
CA ILE A 177 4.36 21.72 -18.58
C ILE A 177 4.59 21.28 -17.14
N ALA A 178 4.61 22.22 -16.19
CA ALA A 178 4.87 21.92 -14.79
C ALA A 178 3.75 21.08 -14.16
N ILE A 179 2.47 21.43 -14.41
CA ILE A 179 1.32 20.65 -13.94
C ILE A 179 1.37 19.23 -14.51
N SER A 180 1.63 19.09 -15.81
CA SER A 180 1.73 17.78 -16.46
C SER A 180 2.89 16.95 -15.90
N GLY A 181 4.06 17.57 -15.75
CA GLY A 181 5.23 16.92 -15.18
C GLY A 181 5.01 16.46 -13.73
N ILE A 182 4.52 17.34 -12.87
CA ILE A 182 4.25 17.02 -11.47
C ILE A 182 3.19 15.93 -11.36
N SER A 183 2.09 16.02 -12.15
CA SER A 183 1.07 14.98 -12.20
C SER A 183 1.66 13.61 -12.60
N TYR A 184 2.49 13.59 -13.63
CA TYR A 184 3.16 12.35 -14.09
C TYR A 184 4.06 11.75 -13.00
N PHE A 185 4.93 12.56 -12.40
CA PHE A 185 5.83 12.07 -11.35
C PHE A 185 5.07 11.60 -10.11
N LEU A 186 4.00 12.29 -9.73
CA LEU A 186 3.16 11.90 -8.60
C LEU A 186 2.45 10.59 -8.85
N LEU A 187 1.81 10.43 -10.03
CA LEU A 187 1.12 9.20 -10.40
C LEU A 187 2.10 8.03 -10.52
N ARG A 188 3.27 8.26 -11.11
CA ARG A 188 4.33 7.25 -11.19
C ARG A 188 4.81 6.83 -9.81
N TYR A 189 5.01 7.79 -8.91
CA TYR A 189 5.41 7.50 -7.53
C TYR A 189 4.34 6.68 -6.80
N ALA A 190 3.07 7.09 -6.90
CA ALA A 190 1.95 6.37 -6.30
C ALA A 190 1.79 4.94 -6.87
N ALA A 191 1.92 4.77 -8.19
CA ALA A 191 1.89 3.46 -8.85
C ALA A 191 3.02 2.55 -8.35
N LYS A 192 4.26 3.08 -8.26
CA LYS A 192 5.41 2.32 -7.77
C LYS A 192 5.24 1.88 -6.31
N GLN A 193 4.68 2.74 -5.46
CA GLN A 193 4.39 2.38 -4.07
C GLN A 193 3.35 1.26 -3.98
N LYS A 194 2.29 1.33 -4.81
CA LYS A 194 1.26 0.29 -4.88
C LYS A 194 1.82 -1.05 -5.36
N GLU A 195 2.64 -1.04 -6.41
CA GLU A 195 3.28 -2.24 -6.97
C GLU A 195 4.18 -2.92 -5.94
N SER A 196 5.04 -2.15 -5.26
CA SER A 196 5.90 -2.66 -4.20
C SER A 196 5.11 -3.31 -3.06
N TYR A 197 3.98 -2.71 -2.67
CA TYR A 197 3.12 -3.26 -1.64
C TYR A 197 2.43 -4.56 -2.08
N GLN A 198 1.92 -4.61 -3.31
CA GLN A 198 1.29 -5.81 -3.87
C GLN A 198 2.28 -6.97 -3.93
N SER A 199 3.51 -6.73 -4.41
CA SER A 199 4.56 -7.75 -4.46
C SER A 199 4.93 -8.28 -3.06
N ALA A 200 5.02 -7.40 -2.05
CA ALA A 200 5.29 -7.82 -0.67
C ALA A 200 4.14 -8.67 -0.10
N LEU A 201 2.89 -8.31 -0.40
CA LEU A 201 1.70 -9.05 0.02
C LEU A 201 1.64 -10.45 -0.63
N GLU A 202 1.90 -10.53 -1.93
CA GLU A 202 1.96 -11.80 -2.66
C GLU A 202 3.04 -12.72 -2.09
N HIS A 203 4.22 -12.17 -1.79
CA HIS A 203 5.29 -12.94 -1.17
C HIS A 203 4.92 -13.47 0.21
N ALA A 204 4.32 -12.63 1.06
CA ALA A 204 3.84 -13.03 2.39
C ALA A 204 2.75 -14.12 2.29
N HIS A 205 1.83 -14.00 1.34
CA HIS A 205 0.78 -15.00 1.10
C HIS A 205 1.37 -16.35 0.65
N HIS A 206 2.35 -16.32 -0.23
CA HIS A 206 3.06 -17.53 -0.69
C HIS A 206 3.79 -18.24 0.47
N LEU A 207 4.48 -17.48 1.34
CA LEU A 207 5.13 -18.07 2.51
C LEU A 207 4.11 -18.71 3.48
N LEU A 208 2.97 -18.05 3.68
CA LEU A 208 1.87 -18.60 4.49
C LEU A 208 1.34 -19.91 3.93
N GLN A 209 1.15 -20.02 2.61
CA GLN A 209 0.72 -21.25 1.96
C GLN A 209 1.74 -22.39 2.17
N ILE A 210 3.02 -22.11 1.99
CA ILE A 210 4.09 -23.12 2.23
C ILE A 210 4.03 -23.64 3.67
N GLU A 211 3.86 -22.73 4.65
CA GLU A 211 3.82 -23.13 6.07
C GLU A 211 2.54 -23.89 6.41
N GLN A 212 1.40 -23.53 5.81
CA GLN A 212 0.16 -24.29 5.92
C GLN A 212 0.29 -25.70 5.34
N ASP A 213 0.83 -25.83 4.12
CA ASP A 213 1.05 -27.14 3.48
C ASP A 213 1.99 -28.03 4.30
N LYS A 214 3.04 -27.43 4.88
CA LYS A 214 3.97 -28.14 5.76
C LYS A 214 3.27 -28.61 7.04
N SER A 215 2.49 -27.76 7.67
CA SER A 215 1.70 -28.08 8.86
C SER A 215 0.70 -29.20 8.57
N GLU A 216 0.03 -29.17 7.41
CA GLU A 216 -0.90 -30.18 6.97
C GLU A 216 -0.21 -31.54 6.75
N ARG A 217 0.94 -31.57 6.08
CA ARG A 217 1.73 -32.79 5.90
C ARG A 217 2.17 -33.38 7.24
N LEU A 218 2.59 -32.54 8.18
CA LEU A 218 2.96 -33.00 9.53
C LEU A 218 1.77 -33.63 10.25
N LEU A 219 0.59 -33.01 10.14
CA LEU A 219 -0.66 -33.52 10.73
C LEU A 219 -1.05 -34.88 10.12
N LEU A 220 -1.00 -35.01 8.80
CA LEU A 220 -1.32 -36.24 8.08
C LEU A 220 -0.30 -37.39 8.33
N ASN A 221 0.93 -37.05 8.73
CA ASN A 221 1.91 -38.04 9.16
C ASN A 221 1.58 -38.66 10.54
N ILE A 222 0.78 -37.97 11.35
CA ILE A 222 0.44 -38.37 12.72
C ILE A 222 -0.97 -38.96 12.80
N LEU A 223 -1.92 -38.43 12.00
CA LEU A 223 -3.34 -38.78 12.06
C LEU A 223 -3.84 -39.27 10.71
N PRO A 224 -4.74 -40.27 10.69
CA PRO A 224 -5.47 -40.64 9.47
C PRO A 224 -6.22 -39.42 8.87
N GLY A 225 -6.29 -39.38 7.53
CA GLY A 225 -6.88 -38.25 6.79
C GLY A 225 -8.26 -37.81 7.30
N PRO A 226 -9.25 -38.72 7.45
CA PRO A 226 -10.57 -38.35 7.95
C PRO A 226 -10.58 -37.74 9.36
N VAL A 227 -9.67 -38.18 10.24
CA VAL A 227 -9.52 -37.63 11.61
C VAL A 227 -8.91 -36.22 11.55
N ALA A 228 -7.91 -36.02 10.71
CA ALA A 228 -7.28 -34.73 10.48
C ALA A 228 -8.26 -33.69 9.94
N GLU A 229 -9.11 -34.08 8.98
CA GLU A 229 -10.16 -33.22 8.41
C GLU A 229 -11.20 -32.77 9.46
N ARG A 230 -11.61 -33.69 10.34
CA ARG A 230 -12.57 -33.38 11.42
C ARG A 230 -11.96 -32.47 12.46
N LEU A 231 -10.73 -32.72 12.85
CA LEU A 231 -10.00 -31.83 13.78
C LEU A 231 -9.84 -30.41 13.25
N LYS A 232 -9.62 -30.26 11.93
CA LYS A 232 -9.56 -28.93 11.29
C LYS A 232 -10.89 -28.17 11.39
N LYS A 233 -12.02 -28.89 11.34
CA LYS A 233 -13.36 -28.29 11.41
C LYS A 233 -13.81 -27.96 12.84
N ASN A 234 -12.97 -28.22 13.84
CA ASN A 234 -13.27 -27.97 15.26
C ASN A 234 -14.45 -28.80 15.82
N ASP A 235 -14.66 -29.99 15.30
CA ASP A 235 -15.80 -30.87 15.60
C ASP A 235 -15.69 -31.60 16.97
N GLY A 236 -14.94 -31.04 17.92
CA GLY A 236 -14.81 -31.60 19.27
C GLY A 236 -14.01 -32.91 19.34
N ALA A 237 -14.39 -33.81 20.23
CA ALA A 237 -13.75 -35.11 20.35
C ALA A 237 -14.12 -36.01 19.16
N VAL A 238 -13.12 -36.43 18.39
CA VAL A 238 -13.30 -37.35 17.26
C VAL A 238 -13.33 -38.78 17.82
N ALA A 239 -14.48 -39.40 17.87
CA ALA A 239 -14.68 -40.79 18.27
C ALA A 239 -15.74 -41.43 17.38
N ASP A 240 -15.30 -42.36 16.55
CA ASP A 240 -16.18 -43.12 15.66
C ASP A 240 -16.25 -44.57 16.12
N GLY A 241 -17.44 -45.16 16.07
CA GLY A 241 -17.69 -46.56 16.32
C GLY A 241 -17.89 -47.31 15.01
N PHE A 242 -17.18 -48.40 14.84
CA PHE A 242 -17.30 -49.27 13.67
C PHE A 242 -17.77 -50.66 14.12
N ALA A 243 -18.69 -51.27 13.40
CA ALA A 243 -19.34 -52.56 13.80
C ALA A 243 -18.36 -53.73 13.63
N ASP A 244 -17.64 -53.78 12.51
CA ASP A 244 -16.74 -54.89 12.16
C ASP A 244 -15.43 -54.34 11.62
N VAL A 245 -14.39 -54.35 12.46
CA VAL A 245 -13.05 -53.87 12.12
C VAL A 245 -12.02 -54.99 12.32
N THR A 246 -11.15 -55.18 11.33
CA THR A 246 -9.99 -56.03 11.45
C THR A 246 -8.76 -55.16 11.61
N VAL A 247 -8.03 -55.34 12.71
CA VAL A 247 -6.76 -54.66 12.94
C VAL A 247 -5.61 -55.64 12.82
N MET A 248 -4.60 -55.30 11.98
CA MET A 248 -3.42 -56.10 11.79
C MET A 248 -2.18 -55.36 12.31
N PHE A 249 -1.36 -56.05 13.06
CA PHE A 249 -0.01 -55.65 13.41
C PHE A 249 1.01 -56.49 12.65
N ALA A 250 1.93 -55.88 11.96
CA ALA A 250 3.04 -56.55 11.31
C ALA A 250 4.35 -56.03 11.96
N ASP A 251 5.20 -56.97 12.40
CA ASP A 251 6.42 -56.68 13.13
C ASP A 251 7.61 -57.30 12.42
N ILE A 252 8.81 -56.70 12.57
CA ILE A 252 10.04 -57.21 11.94
C ILE A 252 10.69 -58.23 12.86
N VAL A 253 10.69 -59.50 12.44
CA VAL A 253 11.26 -60.60 13.21
C VAL A 253 12.74 -60.33 13.52
N ASN A 254 13.10 -60.41 14.80
CA ASN A 254 14.45 -60.15 15.29
C ASN A 254 15.02 -58.78 14.99
N PHE A 255 14.18 -57.76 14.89
CA PHE A 255 14.59 -56.37 14.59
C PHE A 255 15.70 -55.88 15.51
N THR A 256 15.59 -56.10 16.81
CA THR A 256 16.61 -55.70 17.79
C THR A 256 18.00 -56.28 17.44
N HIS A 257 18.03 -57.53 17.02
CA HIS A 257 19.29 -58.18 16.62
C HIS A 257 19.84 -57.70 15.24
N ILE A 258 18.91 -57.36 14.33
CA ILE A 258 19.27 -56.77 13.05
C ILE A 258 19.82 -55.37 13.24
N ALA A 259 19.26 -54.61 14.16
CA ALA A 259 19.66 -53.24 14.47
C ALA A 259 20.96 -53.13 15.26
N GLU A 260 21.37 -54.22 15.97
CA GLU A 260 22.67 -54.30 16.64
C GLU A 260 23.80 -54.11 15.64
N GLY A 261 24.60 -53.05 15.80
CA GLY A 261 25.74 -52.75 14.96
C GLY A 261 25.41 -51.88 13.72
N MET A 262 24.16 -51.52 13.47
CA MET A 262 23.80 -50.59 12.41
C MET A 262 23.84 -49.12 12.90
N ALA A 263 24.29 -48.21 12.01
CA ALA A 263 24.13 -46.76 12.30
C ALA A 263 22.65 -46.36 12.28
N PRO A 264 22.23 -45.38 13.13
CA PRO A 264 20.83 -44.95 13.17
C PRO A 264 20.24 -44.57 11.81
N SER A 265 21.02 -43.95 10.93
CA SER A 265 20.62 -43.62 9.55
C SER A 265 20.28 -44.83 8.69
N GLN A 266 21.00 -45.93 8.89
CA GLN A 266 20.77 -47.20 8.18
C GLN A 266 19.48 -47.85 8.69
N ILE A 267 19.24 -47.85 10.00
CA ILE A 267 18.01 -48.35 10.60
C ILE A 267 16.80 -47.57 10.04
N PHE A 268 16.84 -46.22 10.04
CA PHE A 268 15.81 -45.39 9.47
C PHE A 268 15.57 -45.68 7.97
N SER A 269 16.63 -45.79 7.19
CA SER A 269 16.53 -46.10 5.76
C SER A 269 15.88 -47.46 5.50
N MET A 270 16.24 -48.48 6.30
CA MET A 270 15.66 -49.83 6.22
C MET A 270 14.18 -49.81 6.58
N LEU A 271 13.82 -49.23 7.72
CA LEU A 271 12.43 -49.11 8.18
C LEU A 271 11.58 -48.34 7.16
N ASN A 272 12.08 -47.20 6.67
CA ASN A 272 11.36 -46.40 5.67
C ASN A 272 11.09 -47.19 4.37
N LYS A 273 12.05 -47.98 3.90
CA LYS A 273 11.87 -48.83 2.71
C LYS A 273 10.82 -49.93 2.93
N ILE A 274 10.80 -50.56 4.11
CA ILE A 274 9.84 -51.61 4.46
C ILE A 274 8.45 -51.01 4.59
N PHE A 275 8.31 -49.93 5.37
CA PHE A 275 7.02 -49.31 5.61
C PHE A 275 6.43 -48.65 4.36
N SER A 276 7.26 -48.06 3.48
CA SER A 276 6.77 -47.56 2.19
C SER A 276 6.22 -48.70 1.31
N GLY A 277 6.81 -49.90 1.41
CA GLY A 277 6.26 -51.08 0.76
C GLY A 277 4.93 -51.53 1.36
N PHE A 278 4.78 -51.46 2.67
CA PHE A 278 3.51 -51.75 3.36
C PHE A 278 2.46 -50.69 3.06
N ASP A 279 2.81 -49.39 3.00
CA ASP A 279 1.90 -48.33 2.59
C ASP A 279 1.31 -48.61 1.21
N ALA A 280 2.13 -48.95 0.22
CA ALA A 280 1.68 -49.30 -1.13
C ALA A 280 0.74 -50.52 -1.16
N LEU A 281 0.98 -51.52 -0.28
CA LEU A 281 0.10 -52.70 -0.16
C LEU A 281 -1.21 -52.37 0.56
N ALA A 282 -1.17 -51.53 1.59
CA ALA A 282 -2.35 -51.05 2.28
C ALA A 282 -3.30 -50.30 1.32
N ASP A 283 -2.73 -49.35 0.55
CA ASP A 283 -3.47 -48.59 -0.46
C ASP A 283 -4.08 -49.53 -1.53
N LYS A 284 -3.28 -50.50 -2.03
CA LYS A 284 -3.73 -51.46 -3.05
C LYS A 284 -4.90 -52.32 -2.58
N HIS A 285 -4.99 -52.64 -1.29
CA HIS A 285 -6.01 -53.52 -0.70
C HIS A 285 -7.12 -52.77 0.04
N GLY A 286 -7.13 -51.42 -0.03
CA GLY A 286 -8.17 -50.58 0.64
C GLY A 286 -8.09 -50.66 2.15
N LEU A 287 -6.90 -50.84 2.70
CA LEU A 287 -6.66 -50.83 4.15
C LEU A 287 -6.16 -49.47 4.58
N GLU A 288 -6.56 -49.03 5.76
CA GLU A 288 -6.14 -47.76 6.32
C GLU A 288 -4.94 -47.95 7.25
N LYS A 289 -3.81 -47.27 6.94
CA LYS A 289 -2.67 -47.19 7.84
C LYS A 289 -3.02 -46.38 9.07
N ILE A 290 -2.88 -46.97 10.26
CA ILE A 290 -3.14 -46.27 11.50
C ILE A 290 -1.87 -45.56 12.00
N LYS A 291 -0.77 -46.30 12.23
CA LYS A 291 0.52 -45.75 12.65
C LYS A 291 1.63 -46.81 12.61
N THR A 292 2.86 -46.34 12.74
CA THR A 292 4.02 -47.21 13.06
C THR A 292 4.36 -47.08 14.55
N ILE A 293 4.77 -48.18 15.19
CA ILE A 293 5.15 -48.23 16.60
C ILE A 293 6.51 -48.96 16.68
N GLY A 294 7.59 -48.19 16.66
CA GLY A 294 8.93 -48.75 16.53
C GLY A 294 9.10 -49.45 15.19
N ASP A 295 9.33 -50.77 15.18
CA ASP A 295 9.41 -51.63 14.03
C ASP A 295 8.10 -52.33 13.65
N ALA A 296 7.05 -52.07 14.38
CA ALA A 296 5.71 -52.57 14.09
C ALA A 296 4.90 -51.61 13.22
N TYR A 297 4.14 -52.16 12.27
CA TYR A 297 3.23 -51.51 11.38
C TYR A 297 1.79 -51.87 11.72
N MET A 298 0.96 -50.90 11.99
CA MET A 298 -0.46 -51.07 12.33
C MET A 298 -1.33 -50.56 11.21
N VAL A 299 -2.24 -51.46 10.73
CA VAL A 299 -3.21 -51.17 9.68
C VAL A 299 -4.57 -51.76 10.03
N ALA A 300 -5.64 -51.10 9.58
CA ALA A 300 -7.00 -51.52 9.82
C ALA A 300 -7.80 -51.65 8.52
N GLY A 301 -8.72 -52.57 8.48
CA GLY A 301 -9.72 -52.75 7.42
C GLY A 301 -11.13 -52.72 8.00
N GLY A 302 -12.11 -52.26 7.22
CA GLY A 302 -13.49 -52.09 7.66
C GLY A 302 -13.81 -50.77 8.33
N LEU A 303 -12.99 -49.74 8.04
CA LEU A 303 -13.21 -48.37 8.55
C LEU A 303 -14.05 -47.51 7.60
N GLY A 304 -14.43 -48.00 6.41
CA GLY A 304 -15.21 -47.29 5.39
C GLY A 304 -16.57 -47.92 5.12
#